data_56fa85560d737fc2e2670771d42a9bec
#
_entry.id   56fa85560d737fc2e2670771d42a9bec
#
_cell.length_a   1.000
_cell.length_b   1.000
_cell.length_c   1.000
_cell.angle_alpha   90.00
_cell.angle_beta   90.00
_cell.angle_gamma   90.00
#
_symmetry.space_group_name_H-M   'P 1'
#
loop_
_entity.id
_entity.type
_entity.pdbx_description
1 polymer ?
#
loop_
_entity_poly.entity_id
_entity_poly.type
_entity_poly.pdbx_seq_one_letter_code
_entity_poly.pdbx_strand_id
1 'polypeptide(L)'
;MDIINAIILGIIQGITEFLPISSSGHLEIAKAILGEESVGKKSMLMTVVLHFATALSTIIIFRKDLLEILKGLCQFKNNNSFQFSLKIVFSMIPAALIGILFSTEIEGFFGGELSLVGGMLIVTGLLLLLADKAKASEKKLTIKDAVLIGVSQAIAILPGISR
;
A
#
# COMPACT_ATOMS: atom_id res chain seq x y z
N MET A 1 15.78 16.06 8.38
CA MET A 1 14.41 16.45 7.99
C MET A 1 13.88 17.42 9.02
N ASP A 2 13.40 18.55 8.59
CA ASP A 2 12.79 19.56 9.44
C ASP A 2 11.36 19.12 9.87
N ILE A 3 10.88 19.60 11.01
CA ILE A 3 9.53 19.30 11.53
C ILE A 3 8.44 19.72 10.54
N ILE A 4 8.64 20.86 9.88
CA ILE A 4 7.70 21.38 8.87
C ILE A 4 7.59 20.41 7.70
N ASN A 5 8.70 19.92 7.18
CA ASN A 5 8.73 18.94 6.09
C ASN A 5 8.05 17.62 6.50
N ALA A 6 8.27 17.18 7.76
CA ALA A 6 7.59 16.00 8.29
C ALA A 6 6.06 16.17 8.33
N ILE A 7 5.58 17.34 8.75
CA ILE A 7 4.14 17.66 8.77
C ILE A 7 3.58 17.67 7.35
N ILE A 8 4.25 18.32 6.41
CA ILE A 8 3.83 18.36 5.00
C ILE A 8 3.72 16.95 4.42
N LEU A 9 4.74 16.12 4.62
CA LEU A 9 4.73 14.73 4.17
C LEU A 9 3.62 13.91 4.84
N GLY A 10 3.36 14.16 6.13
CA GLY A 10 2.24 13.53 6.85
C GLY A 10 0.87 13.89 6.28
N ILE A 11 0.67 15.16 5.90
CA ILE A 11 -0.57 15.62 5.25
C ILE A 11 -0.73 14.98 3.87
N ILE A 12 0.33 14.98 3.07
CA ILE A 12 0.33 14.34 1.73
C ILE A 12 -0.01 12.85 1.86
N GLN A 13 0.64 12.14 2.80
CA GLN A 13 0.34 10.73 3.07
C GLN A 13 -1.12 10.53 3.45
N GLY A 14 -1.64 11.31 4.40
CA GLY A 14 -3.01 11.18 4.88
C GLY A 14 -4.06 11.42 3.78
N ILE A 15 -3.78 12.30 2.82
CA ILE A 15 -4.68 12.53 1.69
C ILE A 15 -4.54 11.44 0.62
N THR A 16 -3.31 11.08 0.27
CA THR A 16 -3.05 10.22 -0.89
C THR A 16 -3.16 8.73 -0.60
N GLU A 17 -3.08 8.30 0.67
CA GLU A 17 -3.17 6.89 1.05
C GLU A 17 -4.57 6.31 0.81
N PHE A 18 -5.61 7.09 1.07
CA PHE A 18 -7.00 6.64 0.91
C PHE A 18 -7.55 6.88 -0.49
N LEU A 19 -6.81 7.57 -1.33
CA LEU A 19 -7.09 7.73 -2.75
C LEU A 19 -6.24 6.71 -3.55
N PRO A 20 -6.78 6.09 -4.61
CA PRO A 20 -6.03 5.09 -5.38
C PRO A 20 -5.02 5.73 -6.35
N ILE A 21 -4.18 6.66 -5.86
CA ILE A 21 -3.26 7.50 -6.65
C ILE A 21 -1.78 7.30 -6.34
N SER A 22 -1.44 6.27 -5.54
CA SER A 22 -0.08 5.98 -5.08
C SER A 22 0.50 7.02 -4.11
N SER A 23 0.27 6.83 -2.81
CA SER A 23 0.85 7.67 -1.75
C SER A 23 2.38 7.65 -1.76
N SER A 24 3.00 6.49 -1.97
CA SER A 24 4.47 6.38 -2.04
C SER A 24 5.06 7.20 -3.18
N GLY A 25 4.43 7.21 -4.37
CA GLY A 25 4.87 8.06 -5.47
C GLY A 25 4.77 9.54 -5.16
N HIS A 26 3.68 9.98 -4.54
CA HIS A 26 3.50 11.38 -4.13
C HIS A 26 4.50 11.78 -3.03
N LEU A 27 4.81 10.88 -2.09
CA LEU A 27 5.83 11.14 -1.09
C LEU A 27 7.23 11.33 -1.70
N GLU A 28 7.62 10.51 -2.69
CA GLU A 28 8.91 10.65 -3.35
C GLU A 28 9.01 12.00 -4.10
N ILE A 29 7.95 12.40 -4.81
CA ILE A 29 7.91 13.73 -5.47
C ILE A 29 7.97 14.85 -4.43
N ALA A 30 7.20 14.75 -3.34
CA ALA A 30 7.18 15.76 -2.29
C ALA A 30 8.53 15.90 -1.60
N LYS A 31 9.22 14.80 -1.31
CA LYS A 31 10.59 14.81 -0.75
C LYS A 31 11.56 15.55 -1.67
N ALA A 32 11.50 15.27 -2.97
CA ALA A 32 12.35 15.94 -3.94
C ALA A 32 12.09 17.45 -4.01
N ILE A 33 10.82 17.89 -4.00
CA ILE A 33 10.44 19.31 -3.99
C ILE A 33 10.91 20.01 -2.70
N LEU A 34 10.84 19.31 -1.55
CA LEU A 34 11.26 19.83 -0.26
C LEU A 34 12.79 19.82 -0.06
N GLY A 35 13.56 19.32 -1.04
CA GLY A 35 15.01 19.19 -0.94
C GLY A 35 15.46 18.17 0.11
N GLU A 36 14.58 17.23 0.47
CA GLU A 36 14.88 16.13 1.40
C GLU A 36 15.62 15.00 0.66
N GLU A 37 16.89 15.23 0.34
CA GLU A 37 17.78 14.25 -0.29
C GLU A 37 18.17 13.13 0.71
N SER A 38 17.20 12.44 1.25
CA SER A 38 17.48 11.25 2.04
C SER A 38 17.64 10.05 1.11
N VAL A 39 18.86 9.56 1.00
CA VAL A 39 19.21 8.44 0.12
C VAL A 39 18.63 7.12 0.63
N GLY A 40 17.90 6.41 -0.25
CA GLY A 40 17.53 5.01 -0.12
C GLY A 40 16.89 4.63 1.22
N LYS A 41 17.66 4.04 2.12
CA LYS A 41 17.18 3.48 3.39
C LYS A 41 16.45 4.47 4.31
N LYS A 42 16.93 5.72 4.40
CA LYS A 42 16.28 6.76 5.22
C LYS A 42 14.97 7.24 4.60
N SER A 43 14.92 7.35 3.27
CA SER A 43 13.72 7.70 2.53
C SER A 43 12.64 6.64 2.69
N MET A 44 13.00 5.37 2.55
CA MET A 44 12.10 4.25 2.74
C MET A 44 11.60 4.17 4.19
N LEU A 45 12.46 4.37 5.20
CA LEU A 45 12.06 4.36 6.60
C LEU A 45 10.98 5.40 6.89
N MET A 46 11.12 6.63 6.37
CA MET A 46 10.11 7.67 6.53
C MET A 46 8.78 7.27 5.90
N THR A 47 8.82 6.71 4.69
CA THR A 47 7.63 6.19 4.01
C THR A 47 6.94 5.11 4.85
N VAL A 48 7.70 4.17 5.42
CA VAL A 48 7.17 3.11 6.30
C VAL A 48 6.51 3.69 7.56
N VAL A 49 7.13 4.68 8.21
CA VAL A 49 6.58 5.33 9.41
C VAL A 49 5.25 6.02 9.10
N LEU A 50 5.16 6.72 7.96
CA LEU A 50 3.93 7.37 7.53
C LEU A 50 2.81 6.35 7.20
N HIS A 51 3.15 5.25 6.52
CA HIS A 51 2.19 4.16 6.28
C HIS A 51 1.74 3.49 7.57
N PHE A 52 2.62 3.33 8.55
CA PHE A 52 2.24 2.82 9.86
C PHE A 52 1.24 3.74 10.57
N ALA A 53 1.42 5.06 10.48
CA ALA A 53 0.48 6.03 11.04
C ALA A 53 -0.90 5.94 10.37
N THR A 54 -0.96 5.80 9.04
CA THR A 54 -2.24 5.61 8.31
C THR A 54 -2.87 4.25 8.62
N ALA A 55 -2.09 3.20 8.81
CA ALA A 55 -2.60 1.90 9.28
C ALA A 55 -3.23 1.99 10.67
N LEU A 56 -2.62 2.71 11.62
CA LEU A 56 -3.20 2.96 12.95
C LEU A 56 -4.51 3.74 12.84
N SER A 57 -4.55 4.77 11.99
CA SER A 57 -5.79 5.54 11.72
C SER A 57 -6.90 4.63 11.20
N THR A 58 -6.58 3.76 10.24
CA THR A 58 -7.53 2.77 9.70
C THR A 58 -8.04 1.83 10.79
N ILE A 59 -7.17 1.32 11.66
CA ILE A 59 -7.57 0.45 12.79
C ILE A 59 -8.55 1.18 13.72
N ILE A 60 -8.31 2.45 14.03
CA ILE A 60 -9.17 3.24 14.91
C ILE A 60 -10.55 3.45 14.27
N ILE A 61 -10.59 3.79 12.98
CA ILE A 61 -11.83 4.04 12.25
C ILE A 61 -12.66 2.75 12.13
N PHE A 62 -12.04 1.66 11.69
CA PHE A 62 -12.70 0.37 11.43
C PHE A 62 -12.63 -0.59 12.61
N ARG A 63 -12.41 -0.09 13.85
CA ARG A 63 -12.26 -0.94 15.03
C ARG A 63 -13.43 -1.88 15.30
N LYS A 64 -14.66 -1.50 14.93
CA LYS A 64 -15.84 -2.34 15.12
C LYS A 64 -15.83 -3.55 14.19
N ASP A 65 -15.53 -3.31 12.91
CA ASP A 65 -15.44 -4.37 11.89
C ASP A 65 -14.30 -5.33 12.19
N LEU A 66 -13.14 -4.77 12.61
CA LEU A 66 -11.99 -5.57 13.02
C LEU A 66 -12.31 -6.43 14.25
N LEU A 67 -13.01 -5.89 15.26
CA LEU A 67 -13.43 -6.65 16.43
C LEU A 67 -14.43 -7.76 16.08
N GLU A 68 -15.34 -7.54 15.12
CA GLU A 68 -16.26 -8.57 14.63
C GLU A 68 -15.49 -9.72 13.96
N ILE A 69 -14.51 -9.40 13.09
CA ILE A 69 -13.65 -10.40 12.46
C ILE A 69 -12.88 -11.19 13.52
N LEU A 70 -12.26 -10.50 14.49
CA LEU A 70 -11.50 -11.14 15.56
C LEU A 70 -12.38 -12.05 16.44
N LYS A 71 -13.58 -11.60 16.81
CA LYS A 71 -14.55 -12.45 17.53
C LYS A 71 -14.94 -13.69 16.74
N GLY A 72 -15.12 -13.54 15.42
CA GLY A 72 -15.41 -14.65 14.53
C GLY A 72 -14.25 -15.66 14.46
N LEU A 73 -13.00 -15.18 14.44
CA LEU A 73 -11.81 -16.04 14.47
C LEU A 73 -11.67 -16.79 15.80
N CYS A 74 -11.94 -16.14 16.94
CA CYS A 74 -11.89 -16.77 18.27
C CYS A 74 -12.88 -17.90 18.46
N GLN A 75 -13.87 -18.06 17.57
CA GLN A 75 -14.80 -19.21 17.61
C GLN A 75 -14.17 -20.52 17.13
N PHE A 76 -12.97 -20.46 16.52
CA PHE A 76 -12.26 -21.62 15.94
C PHE A 76 -13.14 -22.48 15.02
N LYS A 77 -14.07 -21.86 14.31
CA LYS A 77 -14.99 -22.49 13.35
C LYS A 77 -14.73 -21.98 11.94
N ASN A 78 -15.03 -22.81 10.95
CA ASN A 78 -14.98 -22.40 9.55
C ASN A 78 -16.17 -21.50 9.21
N ASN A 79 -16.11 -20.26 9.72
CA ASN A 79 -17.10 -19.22 9.47
C ASN A 79 -16.61 -18.20 8.43
N ASN A 80 -17.45 -17.23 8.08
CA ASN A 80 -17.13 -16.20 7.09
C ASN A 80 -15.87 -15.38 7.48
N SER A 81 -15.70 -15.06 8.77
CA SER A 81 -14.54 -14.32 9.27
C SER A 81 -13.24 -15.10 9.07
N PHE A 82 -13.27 -16.42 9.35
CA PHE A 82 -12.12 -17.29 9.12
C PHE A 82 -11.76 -17.37 7.63
N GLN A 83 -12.74 -17.62 6.76
CA GLN A 83 -12.51 -17.69 5.31
C GLN A 83 -12.03 -16.36 4.73
N PHE A 84 -12.55 -15.24 5.22
CA PHE A 84 -12.10 -13.91 4.82
C PHE A 84 -10.65 -13.67 5.24
N SER A 85 -10.32 -13.92 6.50
CA SER A 85 -8.94 -13.76 7.01
C SER A 85 -7.94 -14.66 6.30
N LEU A 86 -8.33 -15.89 5.96
CA LEU A 86 -7.50 -16.81 5.20
C LEU A 86 -7.16 -16.22 3.81
N LYS A 87 -8.13 -15.63 3.12
CA LYS A 87 -7.89 -14.98 1.82
C LYS A 87 -6.96 -13.77 1.96
N ILE A 88 -7.09 -12.98 3.04
CA ILE A 88 -6.15 -11.89 3.31
C ILE A 88 -4.74 -12.43 3.48
N VAL A 89 -4.54 -13.48 4.30
CA VAL A 89 -3.22 -14.09 4.49
C VAL A 89 -2.63 -14.56 3.17
N PHE A 90 -3.41 -15.27 2.34
CA PHE A 90 -2.95 -15.71 1.02
C PHE A 90 -2.59 -14.54 0.10
N SER A 91 -3.31 -13.42 0.18
CA SER A 91 -2.98 -12.23 -0.62
C SER A 91 -1.72 -11.49 -0.13
N MET A 92 -1.31 -11.69 1.13
CA MET A 92 -0.09 -11.08 1.65
C MET A 92 1.19 -11.84 1.24
N ILE A 93 1.11 -13.15 0.99
CA ILE A 93 2.27 -14.02 0.76
C ILE A 93 3.14 -13.54 -0.42
N PRO A 94 2.62 -13.26 -1.63
CA PRO A 94 3.46 -12.84 -2.75
C PRO A 94 4.21 -11.53 -2.48
N ALA A 95 3.52 -10.53 -1.92
CA ALA A 95 4.13 -9.25 -1.59
C ALA A 95 5.19 -9.38 -0.48
N ALA A 96 4.94 -10.20 0.54
CA ALA A 96 5.89 -10.47 1.62
C ALA A 96 7.15 -11.17 1.09
N LEU A 97 7.00 -12.17 0.22
CA LEU A 97 8.13 -12.86 -0.39
C LEU A 97 9.00 -11.91 -1.22
N ILE A 98 8.39 -11.11 -2.10
CA ILE A 98 9.13 -10.13 -2.90
C ILE A 98 9.79 -9.07 -1.99
N GLY A 99 9.09 -8.57 -0.98
CA GLY A 99 9.64 -7.58 -0.04
C GLY A 99 10.84 -8.09 0.75
N ILE A 100 10.86 -9.38 1.12
CA ILE A 100 11.99 -9.99 1.85
C ILE A 100 13.14 -10.33 0.91
N LEU A 101 12.86 -10.95 -0.24
CA LEU A 101 13.89 -11.43 -1.16
C LEU A 101 14.60 -10.31 -1.92
N PHE A 102 13.91 -9.20 -2.20
CA PHE A 102 14.38 -8.07 -2.99
C PHE A 102 14.41 -6.76 -2.21
N SER A 103 14.63 -6.84 -0.89
CA SER A 103 14.60 -5.66 -0.01
C SER A 103 15.62 -4.59 -0.44
N THR A 104 16.83 -4.98 -0.85
CA THR A 104 17.90 -4.06 -1.26
C THR A 104 17.55 -3.34 -2.56
N GLU A 105 17.00 -4.06 -3.54
CA GLU A 105 16.56 -3.51 -4.81
C GLU A 105 15.38 -2.56 -4.63
N ILE A 106 14.44 -2.93 -3.75
CA ILE A 106 13.30 -2.09 -3.41
C ILE A 106 13.76 -0.79 -2.73
N GLU A 107 14.70 -0.86 -1.78
CA GLU A 107 15.29 0.33 -1.15
C GLU A 107 15.88 1.30 -2.19
N GLY A 108 16.49 0.77 -3.25
CA GLY A 108 17.06 1.57 -4.35
C GLY A 108 16.00 2.41 -5.08
N PHE A 109 14.78 1.92 -5.25
CA PHE A 109 13.69 2.64 -5.91
C PHE A 109 13.15 3.84 -5.11
N PHE A 110 13.43 3.88 -3.80
CA PHE A 110 13.09 5.00 -2.91
C PHE A 110 14.23 6.01 -2.76
N GLY A 111 15.22 5.96 -3.64
CA GLY A 111 16.39 6.82 -3.66
C GLY A 111 16.31 8.06 -4.56
N GLY A 112 15.12 8.55 -4.91
CA GLY A 112 14.97 9.76 -5.73
C GLY A 112 14.85 9.50 -7.25
N GLU A 113 14.55 8.28 -7.67
CA GLU A 113 14.32 7.92 -9.08
C GLU A 113 12.98 8.51 -9.61
N LEU A 114 12.92 9.84 -9.70
CA LEU A 114 11.68 10.56 -10.08
C LEU A 114 11.15 10.16 -11.46
N SER A 115 12.02 9.80 -12.39
CA SER A 115 11.61 9.34 -13.72
C SER A 115 10.84 8.03 -13.64
N LEU A 116 11.30 7.09 -12.80
CA LEU A 116 10.60 5.84 -12.53
C LEU A 116 9.25 6.11 -11.85
N VAL A 117 9.25 6.93 -10.80
CA VAL A 117 8.03 7.31 -10.06
C VAL A 117 7.01 7.94 -11.00
N GLY A 118 7.41 8.89 -11.84
CA GLY A 118 6.54 9.54 -12.83
C GLY A 118 5.95 8.54 -13.83
N GLY A 119 6.78 7.65 -14.36
CA GLY A 119 6.32 6.58 -15.25
C GLY A 119 5.29 5.65 -14.59
N MET A 120 5.53 5.25 -13.33
CA MET A 120 4.62 4.38 -12.58
C MET A 120 3.31 5.10 -12.18
N LEU A 121 3.34 6.43 -11.95
CA LEU A 121 2.12 7.23 -11.76
C LEU A 121 1.28 7.29 -13.02
N ILE A 122 1.89 7.39 -14.21
CA ILE A 122 1.16 7.31 -15.49
C ILE A 122 0.50 5.94 -15.62
N VAL A 123 1.21 4.85 -15.33
CA VAL A 123 0.65 3.49 -15.32
C VAL A 123 -0.54 3.40 -14.37
N THR A 124 -0.41 3.94 -13.15
CA THR A 124 -1.51 4.00 -12.17
C THR A 124 -2.72 4.76 -12.73
N GLY A 125 -2.50 5.92 -13.36
CA GLY A 125 -3.57 6.70 -14.00
C GLY A 125 -4.30 5.91 -15.10
N LEU A 126 -3.55 5.19 -15.95
CA LEU A 126 -4.13 4.33 -16.99
C LEU A 126 -4.93 3.15 -16.39
N LEU A 127 -4.41 2.52 -15.32
CA LEU A 127 -5.13 1.45 -14.62
C LEU A 127 -6.42 1.96 -13.98
N LEU A 128 -6.42 3.17 -13.42
CA LEU A 128 -7.62 3.81 -12.88
C LEU A 128 -8.67 4.10 -13.96
N LEU A 129 -8.25 4.57 -15.13
CA LEU A 129 -9.15 4.76 -16.28
C LEU A 129 -9.77 3.45 -16.75
N LEU A 130 -9.01 2.36 -16.69
CA LEU A 130 -9.53 1.02 -17.01
C LEU A 130 -10.49 0.53 -15.91
N ALA A 131 -10.17 0.76 -14.66
CA ALA A 131 -11.00 0.39 -13.51
C ALA A 131 -12.36 1.13 -13.51
N ASP A 132 -12.35 2.42 -13.87
CA ASP A 132 -13.57 3.23 -13.98
C ASP A 132 -14.55 2.68 -15.03
N LYS A 133 -14.03 2.10 -16.11
CA LYS A 133 -14.83 1.44 -17.17
C LYS A 133 -15.26 0.02 -16.81
N ALA A 134 -14.69 -0.58 -15.76
CA ALA A 134 -15.00 -1.94 -15.37
C ALA A 134 -16.38 -2.02 -14.70
N LYS A 135 -17.16 -3.05 -15.04
CA LYS A 135 -18.44 -3.31 -14.38
C LYS A 135 -18.19 -3.93 -13.01
N ALA A 136 -18.93 -3.47 -12.00
CA ALA A 136 -18.94 -4.09 -10.69
C ALA A 136 -19.33 -5.57 -10.80
N SER A 137 -18.64 -6.43 -10.09
CA SER A 137 -18.91 -7.86 -10.04
C SER A 137 -19.37 -8.24 -8.63
N GLU A 138 -20.50 -8.96 -8.54
CA GLU A 138 -21.01 -9.54 -7.30
C GLU A 138 -20.37 -10.90 -6.97
N LYS A 139 -19.36 -11.32 -7.74
CA LYS A 139 -18.69 -12.60 -7.55
C LYS A 139 -18.01 -12.66 -6.18
N LYS A 140 -18.26 -13.73 -5.44
CA LYS A 140 -17.54 -13.99 -4.19
C LYS A 140 -16.07 -14.27 -4.48
N LEU A 141 -15.19 -13.59 -3.76
CA LEU A 141 -13.75 -13.78 -3.85
C LEU A 141 -13.36 -15.23 -3.52
N THR A 142 -12.57 -15.83 -4.39
CA THR A 142 -11.96 -17.15 -4.19
C THR A 142 -10.52 -17.02 -3.69
N ILE A 143 -9.89 -18.13 -3.28
CA ILE A 143 -8.45 -18.16 -2.92
C ILE A 143 -7.59 -17.80 -4.14
N LYS A 144 -7.99 -18.22 -5.35
CA LYS A 144 -7.28 -17.85 -6.59
C LYS A 144 -7.29 -16.33 -6.82
N ASP A 145 -8.44 -15.69 -6.59
CA ASP A 145 -8.56 -14.24 -6.67
C ASP A 145 -7.66 -13.55 -5.60
N ALA A 146 -7.58 -14.11 -4.39
CA ALA A 146 -6.71 -13.60 -3.33
C ALA A 146 -5.22 -13.68 -3.71
N VAL A 147 -4.77 -14.78 -4.31
CA VAL A 147 -3.39 -14.92 -4.80
C VAL A 147 -3.11 -13.94 -5.93
N LEU A 148 -4.05 -13.76 -6.87
CA LEU A 148 -3.90 -12.78 -7.96
C LEU A 148 -3.79 -11.35 -7.43
N ILE A 149 -4.60 -10.99 -6.44
CA ILE A 149 -4.49 -9.71 -5.72
C ILE A 149 -3.10 -9.59 -5.07
N GLY A 150 -2.60 -10.66 -4.44
CA GLY A 150 -1.29 -10.68 -3.83
C GLY A 150 -0.14 -10.48 -4.82
N VAL A 151 -0.21 -11.07 -6.01
CA VAL A 151 0.76 -10.84 -7.09
C VAL A 151 0.70 -9.39 -7.56
N SER A 152 -0.50 -8.83 -7.73
CA SER A 152 -0.68 -7.42 -8.08
C SER A 152 -0.10 -6.49 -7.00
N GLN A 153 -0.27 -6.81 -5.72
CA GLN A 153 0.35 -6.06 -4.60
C GLN A 153 1.88 -6.17 -4.60
N ALA A 154 2.44 -7.32 -4.99
CA ALA A 154 3.88 -7.49 -5.11
C ALA A 154 4.46 -6.58 -6.21
N ILE A 155 3.79 -6.44 -7.34
CA ILE A 155 4.17 -5.48 -8.41
C ILE A 155 4.03 -4.04 -7.89
N ALA A 156 2.99 -3.76 -7.12
CA ALA A 156 2.70 -2.43 -6.57
C ALA A 156 3.62 -2.03 -5.37
N ILE A 157 4.68 -2.78 -5.09
CA ILE A 157 5.76 -2.35 -4.19
C ILE A 157 6.54 -1.18 -4.83
N LEU A 158 6.61 -1.10 -6.16
CA LEU A 158 7.25 -0.01 -6.87
C LEU A 158 6.59 1.35 -6.55
N PRO A 159 7.38 2.38 -6.19
CA PRO A 159 6.83 3.69 -5.90
C PRO A 159 6.19 4.29 -7.16
N GLY A 160 4.98 4.80 -7.03
CA GLY A 160 4.17 5.29 -8.15
C GLY A 160 3.06 4.34 -8.61
N ILE A 161 3.13 3.04 -8.31
CA ILE A 161 2.00 2.13 -8.53
C ILE A 161 1.08 2.17 -7.30
N SER A 162 -0.23 2.39 -7.55
CA SER A 162 -1.24 2.35 -6.49
C SER A 162 -1.61 0.90 -6.12
N ARG A 163 -1.80 0.69 -4.84
CA ARG A 163 -2.25 -0.59 -4.25
C ARG A 163 -3.72 -0.60 -3.95
#